data_e4ae4e32a82c19fc35049297e237c7df
#
_entry.id   e4ae4e32a82c19fc35049297e237c7df
#
_cell.length_a   1.000
_cell.length_b   1.000
_cell.length_c   1.000
_cell.angle_alpha   90.00
_cell.angle_beta   90.00
_cell.angle_gamma   90.00
#
_symmetry.space_group_name_H-M   'P 1'
#
loop_
_entity.id
_entity.type
_entity.pdbx_description
1 polymer ?
#
loop_
_entity_poly.entity_id
_entity_poly.type
_entity_poly.pdbx_seq_one_letter_code
_entity_poly.pdbx_strand_id
1 'polypeptide(L)'
;MSGTLTVPRARAGVWLPRLAWAALIYNVLVILWGAVVRITGAGAGCGDHWPLCNGVVVPQSPTLHTVIEFSHRLTSGASGLLAIALVALAFRVTAKGHPARLGAALSFALILLEGLVGGVQVLLGLTADSTDPARGFVQGIH
;
A
#
# COMPACT_ATOMS: atom_id res chain seq x y z
N MET A 1 -33.78 20.24 -2.48
CA MET A 1 -32.75 21.25 -2.81
C MET A 1 -31.40 20.67 -2.35
N SER A 2 -30.67 19.98 -3.23
CA SER A 2 -29.38 19.37 -2.92
C SER A 2 -28.27 20.36 -3.30
N GLY A 3 -27.77 21.10 -2.31
CA GLY A 3 -26.61 21.96 -2.47
C GLY A 3 -25.34 21.12 -2.57
N THR A 4 -24.87 20.85 -3.78
CA THR A 4 -23.53 20.30 -4.02
C THR A 4 -22.51 21.33 -3.57
N LEU A 5 -21.80 21.07 -2.49
CA LEU A 5 -20.67 21.88 -2.04
C LEU A 5 -19.55 21.77 -3.09
N THR A 6 -19.57 22.64 -4.08
CA THR A 6 -18.50 22.78 -5.07
C THR A 6 -17.35 23.53 -4.43
N VAL A 7 -16.33 22.80 -3.96
CA VAL A 7 -15.05 23.40 -3.55
C VAL A 7 -14.47 24.14 -4.77
N PRO A 8 -14.15 25.46 -4.67
CA PRO A 8 -13.59 26.22 -5.79
C PRO A 8 -12.32 25.52 -6.30
N ARG A 9 -12.23 25.29 -7.63
CA ARG A 9 -11.08 24.62 -8.29
C ARG A 9 -9.72 25.19 -7.89
N ALA A 10 -9.64 26.49 -7.63
CA ALA A 10 -8.40 27.15 -7.18
C ALA A 10 -7.90 26.66 -5.81
N ARG A 11 -8.80 26.41 -4.85
CA ARG A 11 -8.44 25.84 -3.54
C ARG A 11 -8.05 24.38 -3.62
N ALA A 12 -8.73 23.60 -4.46
CA ALA A 12 -8.43 22.19 -4.65
C ALA A 12 -7.05 21.94 -5.29
N GLY A 13 -6.56 22.87 -6.14
CA GLY A 13 -5.22 22.79 -6.75
C GLY A 13 -4.07 22.83 -5.74
N VAL A 14 -4.26 23.51 -4.59
CA VAL A 14 -3.24 23.56 -3.53
C VAL A 14 -3.12 22.25 -2.76
N TRP A 15 -4.18 21.45 -2.72
CA TRP A 15 -4.19 20.17 -2.00
C TRP A 15 -3.50 19.05 -2.77
N LEU A 16 -3.45 19.12 -4.10
CA LEU A 16 -2.84 18.07 -4.91
C LEU A 16 -1.34 17.85 -4.58
N PRO A 17 -0.47 18.87 -4.58
CA PRO A 17 0.92 18.67 -4.20
C PRO A 17 1.09 18.27 -2.73
N ARG A 18 0.25 18.77 -1.84
CA ARG A 18 0.28 18.38 -0.41
C ARG A 18 -0.05 16.90 -0.23
N LEU A 19 -1.09 16.41 -0.90
CA LEU A 19 -1.47 15.00 -0.86
C LEU A 19 -0.39 14.12 -1.52
N ALA A 20 0.22 14.58 -2.63
CA ALA A 20 1.31 13.86 -3.28
C ALA A 20 2.53 13.70 -2.35
N TRP A 21 2.95 14.77 -1.67
CA TRP A 21 4.02 14.69 -0.68
C TRP A 21 3.67 13.82 0.53
N ALA A 22 2.44 13.93 1.05
CA ALA A 22 1.97 13.08 2.14
C ALA A 22 1.98 11.61 1.73
N ALA A 23 1.49 11.28 0.53
CA ALA A 23 1.52 9.93 0.00
C ALA A 23 2.95 9.40 -0.18
N LEU A 24 3.88 10.23 -0.70
CA LEU A 24 5.28 9.86 -0.85
C LEU A 24 5.93 9.54 0.51
N ILE A 25 5.80 10.45 1.48
CA ILE A 25 6.36 10.25 2.83
C ILE A 25 5.76 9.00 3.47
N TYR A 26 4.45 8.84 3.37
CA TYR A 26 3.76 7.67 3.92
C TYR A 26 4.26 6.36 3.29
N ASN A 27 4.42 6.30 1.96
CA ASN A 27 4.95 5.12 1.29
C ASN A 27 6.38 4.80 1.72
N VAL A 28 7.24 5.81 1.90
CA VAL A 28 8.60 5.58 2.45
C VAL A 28 8.53 4.95 3.83
N LEU A 29 7.64 5.40 4.71
CA LEU A 29 7.45 4.81 6.04
C LEU A 29 6.93 3.36 5.94
N VAL A 30 6.02 3.06 5.01
CA VAL A 30 5.53 1.69 4.78
C VAL A 30 6.64 0.77 4.27
N ILE A 31 7.51 1.24 3.37
CA ILE A 31 8.70 0.50 2.90
C ILE A 31 9.62 0.19 4.07
N LEU A 32 9.93 1.18 4.92
CA LEU A 32 10.76 0.98 6.10
C LEU A 32 10.12 -0.02 7.07
N TRP A 33 8.80 0.03 7.23
CA TRP A 33 8.06 -0.95 8.05
C TRP A 33 8.11 -2.36 7.44
N GLY A 34 8.02 -2.50 6.11
CA GLY A 34 8.25 -3.76 5.41
C GLY A 34 9.66 -4.32 5.62
N ALA A 35 10.68 -3.44 5.70
CA ALA A 35 12.03 -3.86 6.08
C ALA A 35 12.06 -4.42 7.52
N VAL A 36 11.30 -3.84 8.46
CA VAL A 36 11.16 -4.40 9.83
C VAL A 36 10.53 -5.79 9.79
N VAL A 37 9.48 -6.01 8.99
CA VAL A 37 8.87 -7.35 8.80
C VAL A 37 9.93 -8.36 8.35
N ARG A 38 10.81 -7.97 7.42
CA ARG A 38 11.91 -8.83 6.91
C ARG A 38 12.93 -9.17 7.98
N ILE A 39 13.51 -8.16 8.64
CA ILE A 39 14.62 -8.36 9.60
C ILE A 39 14.18 -9.05 10.88
N THR A 40 12.89 -8.97 11.24
CA THR A 40 12.32 -9.67 12.40
C THR A 40 11.85 -11.09 12.07
N GLY A 41 11.89 -11.50 10.80
CA GLY A 41 11.35 -12.79 10.37
C GLY A 41 9.82 -12.88 10.47
N ALA A 42 9.13 -11.74 10.60
CA ALA A 42 7.69 -11.71 10.86
C ALA A 42 6.83 -11.98 9.60
N GLY A 43 7.42 -12.16 8.42
CA GLY A 43 6.68 -12.33 7.17
C GLY A 43 5.87 -13.64 7.04
N ALA A 44 5.90 -14.52 8.04
CA ALA A 44 5.04 -15.70 8.16
C ALA A 44 4.05 -15.61 9.34
N GLY A 45 3.95 -14.45 9.99
CA GLY A 45 3.13 -14.26 11.19
C GLY A 45 1.61 -14.35 10.95
N CYS A 46 1.16 -14.13 9.71
CA CYS A 46 -0.22 -14.29 9.26
C CYS A 46 -0.47 -15.62 8.51
N GLY A 47 0.51 -16.56 8.52
CA GLY A 47 0.45 -17.81 7.75
C GLY A 47 0.37 -17.55 6.25
N ASP A 48 -0.06 -18.57 5.50
CA ASP A 48 -0.18 -18.55 4.04
C ASP A 48 -1.50 -17.95 3.56
N HIS A 49 -2.07 -17.04 4.35
CA HIS A 49 -3.36 -16.41 4.07
C HIS A 49 -3.16 -14.97 3.58
N TRP A 50 -3.72 -14.65 2.42
CA TRP A 50 -3.76 -13.29 1.90
C TRP A 50 -5.06 -13.07 1.10
N PRO A 51 -5.77 -11.95 1.30
CA PRO A 51 -5.44 -10.77 2.12
C PRO A 51 -5.72 -10.93 3.63
N LEU A 52 -6.32 -12.05 4.05
CA LEU A 52 -6.64 -12.35 5.45
C LEU A 52 -5.36 -12.65 6.27
N CYS A 53 -5.46 -12.64 7.59
CA CYS A 53 -4.39 -13.03 8.50
C CYS A 53 -4.84 -14.27 9.29
N ASN A 54 -4.16 -15.40 9.12
CA ASN A 54 -4.57 -16.69 9.69
C ASN A 54 -6.04 -17.08 9.37
N GLY A 55 -6.51 -16.69 8.18
CA GLY A 55 -7.87 -16.98 7.73
C GLY A 55 -8.95 -16.04 8.25
N VAL A 56 -8.61 -15.02 9.07
CA VAL A 56 -9.55 -14.05 9.63
C VAL A 56 -9.21 -12.61 9.27
N VAL A 57 -10.20 -11.71 9.33
CA VAL A 57 -9.99 -10.28 9.04
C VAL A 57 -9.15 -9.60 10.13
N VAL A 58 -9.42 -9.95 11.40
CA VAL A 58 -8.66 -9.44 12.55
C VAL A 58 -8.19 -10.64 13.38
N PRO A 59 -6.88 -10.86 13.49
CA PRO A 59 -6.35 -12.01 14.22
C PRO A 59 -6.70 -11.93 15.71
N GLN A 60 -7.16 -13.08 16.26
CA GLN A 60 -7.44 -13.23 17.67
C GLN A 60 -6.19 -13.76 18.39
N SER A 61 -5.86 -13.18 19.54
CA SER A 61 -4.66 -13.55 20.34
C SER A 61 -3.36 -13.57 19.50
N PRO A 62 -3.01 -12.47 18.81
CA PRO A 62 -1.89 -12.45 17.87
C PRO A 62 -0.54 -12.56 18.60
N THR A 63 0.40 -13.27 17.99
CA THR A 63 1.81 -13.24 18.38
C THR A 63 2.46 -11.91 17.99
N LEU A 64 3.67 -11.64 18.47
CA LEU A 64 4.42 -10.44 18.05
C LEU A 64 4.64 -10.43 16.53
N HIS A 65 5.00 -11.56 15.91
CA HIS A 65 5.17 -11.67 14.46
C HIS A 65 3.86 -11.40 13.72
N THR A 66 2.74 -11.91 14.23
CA THR A 66 1.41 -11.62 13.66
C THR A 66 1.10 -10.13 13.71
N VAL A 67 1.38 -9.44 14.82
CA VAL A 67 1.14 -8.00 14.95
C VAL A 67 1.99 -7.20 13.96
N ILE A 68 3.27 -7.53 13.84
CA ILE A 68 4.20 -6.85 12.93
C ILE A 68 3.73 -7.01 11.48
N GLU A 69 3.46 -8.23 11.02
CA GLU A 69 3.01 -8.47 9.65
C GLU A 69 1.63 -7.88 9.38
N PHE A 70 0.66 -8.08 10.28
CA PHE A 70 -0.69 -7.57 10.12
C PHE A 70 -0.73 -6.04 10.05
N SER A 71 0.03 -5.35 10.91
CA SER A 71 0.15 -3.89 10.87
C SER A 71 0.78 -3.39 9.55
N HIS A 72 1.75 -4.14 8.99
CA HIS A 72 2.30 -3.82 7.68
C HIS A 72 1.25 -3.97 6.57
N ARG A 73 0.44 -5.03 6.59
CA ARG A 73 -0.67 -5.20 5.63
C ARG A 73 -1.68 -4.06 5.72
N LEU A 74 -2.05 -3.62 6.93
CA LEU A 74 -2.97 -2.49 7.13
C LEU A 74 -2.39 -1.18 6.60
N THR A 75 -1.12 -0.88 6.91
CA THR A 75 -0.47 0.34 6.44
C THR A 75 -0.28 0.31 4.92
N SER A 76 0.02 -0.84 4.32
CA SER A 76 0.07 -1.01 2.86
C SER A 76 -1.30 -0.79 2.21
N GLY A 77 -2.37 -1.31 2.81
CA GLY A 77 -3.74 -1.03 2.36
C GLY A 77 -4.09 0.46 2.41
N ALA A 78 -3.66 1.17 3.45
CA ALA A 78 -3.85 2.62 3.55
C ALA A 78 -3.07 3.39 2.47
N SER A 79 -1.90 2.91 2.02
CA SER A 79 -1.20 3.45 0.83
C SER A 79 -2.06 3.38 -0.42
N GLY A 80 -2.76 2.26 -0.62
CA GLY A 80 -3.70 2.11 -1.74
C GLY A 80 -4.83 3.14 -1.69
N LEU A 81 -5.41 3.37 -0.52
CA LEU A 81 -6.46 4.39 -0.34
C LEU A 81 -5.95 5.81 -0.59
N LEU A 82 -4.74 6.14 -0.12
CA LEU A 82 -4.10 7.42 -0.42
C LEU A 82 -3.84 7.61 -1.92
N ALA A 83 -3.43 6.56 -2.62
CA ALA A 83 -3.22 6.60 -4.06
C ALA A 83 -4.53 6.78 -4.83
N ILE A 84 -5.63 6.13 -4.41
CA ILE A 84 -6.97 6.36 -4.96
C ILE A 84 -7.40 7.82 -4.76
N ALA A 85 -7.21 8.36 -3.55
CA ALA A 85 -7.52 9.76 -3.27
C ALA A 85 -6.70 10.72 -4.15
N LEU A 86 -5.40 10.41 -4.36
CA LEU A 86 -4.52 11.19 -5.22
C LEU A 86 -4.99 11.18 -6.69
N VAL A 87 -5.37 10.02 -7.22
CA VAL A 87 -5.96 9.88 -8.55
C VAL A 87 -7.24 10.71 -8.65
N ALA A 88 -8.17 10.49 -7.71
CA ALA A 88 -9.45 11.20 -7.71
C ALA A 88 -9.27 12.73 -7.68
N LEU A 89 -8.34 13.23 -6.84
CA LEU A 89 -8.05 14.65 -6.76
C LEU A 89 -7.40 15.17 -8.05
N ALA A 90 -6.38 14.47 -8.58
CA ALA A 90 -5.70 14.86 -9.81
C ALA A 90 -6.69 15.00 -10.99
N PHE A 91 -7.60 14.04 -11.14
CA PHE A 91 -8.61 14.09 -12.21
C PHE A 91 -9.66 15.17 -12.03
N ARG A 92 -9.95 15.57 -10.78
CA ARG A 92 -10.93 16.62 -10.47
C ARG A 92 -10.36 18.04 -10.67
N VAL A 93 -9.08 18.25 -10.33
CA VAL A 93 -8.53 19.62 -10.23
C VAL A 93 -7.66 20.02 -11.43
N THR A 94 -7.21 19.05 -12.26
CA THR A 94 -6.36 19.34 -13.43
C THR A 94 -7.12 19.15 -14.75
N ALA A 95 -6.65 19.81 -15.82
CA ALA A 95 -7.19 19.65 -17.17
C ALA A 95 -6.85 18.26 -17.76
N LYS A 96 -7.58 17.85 -18.80
CA LYS A 96 -7.23 16.65 -19.59
C LYS A 96 -5.80 16.81 -20.15
N GLY A 97 -5.02 15.72 -20.14
CA GLY A 97 -3.62 15.73 -20.59
C GLY A 97 -2.60 16.27 -19.59
N HIS A 98 -3.02 16.77 -18.43
CA HIS A 98 -2.08 17.26 -17.42
C HIS A 98 -1.23 16.09 -16.86
N PRO A 99 0.12 16.24 -16.73
CA PRO A 99 1.02 15.15 -16.32
C PRO A 99 0.71 14.59 -14.92
N ALA A 100 0.13 15.38 -14.03
CA ALA A 100 -0.26 14.92 -12.70
C ALA A 100 -1.30 13.77 -12.74
N ARG A 101 -2.15 13.70 -13.78
CA ARG A 101 -3.10 12.59 -13.94
C ARG A 101 -2.37 11.28 -14.23
N LEU A 102 -1.42 11.34 -15.15
CA LEU A 102 -0.60 10.16 -15.49
C LEU A 102 0.24 9.75 -14.28
N GLY A 103 0.93 10.69 -13.62
CA GLY A 103 1.72 10.41 -12.42
C GLY A 103 0.89 9.75 -11.31
N ALA A 104 -0.30 10.28 -11.01
CA ALA A 104 -1.18 9.70 -9.99
C ALA A 104 -1.66 8.29 -10.39
N ALA A 105 -2.04 8.08 -11.66
CA ALA A 105 -2.49 6.78 -12.16
C ALA A 105 -1.37 5.73 -12.11
N LEU A 106 -0.15 6.10 -12.52
CA LEU A 106 1.03 5.23 -12.45
C LEU A 106 1.39 4.90 -11.00
N SER A 107 1.35 5.88 -10.09
CA SER A 107 1.58 5.64 -8.65
C SER A 107 0.59 4.62 -8.09
N PHE A 108 -0.70 4.77 -8.41
CA PHE A 108 -1.72 3.81 -8.00
C PHE A 108 -1.46 2.42 -8.57
N ALA A 109 -1.17 2.33 -9.88
CA ALA A 109 -0.91 1.04 -10.54
C ALA A 109 0.32 0.32 -9.93
N LEU A 110 1.40 1.06 -9.63
CA LEU A 110 2.60 0.50 -9.01
C LEU A 110 2.34 0.06 -7.57
N ILE A 111 1.62 0.84 -6.76
CA ILE A 111 1.26 0.46 -5.38
C ILE A 111 0.37 -0.79 -5.38
N LEU A 112 -0.56 -0.90 -6.34
CA LEU A 112 -1.39 -2.09 -6.49
C LEU A 112 -0.54 -3.31 -6.87
N LEU A 113 0.39 -3.15 -7.81
CA LEU A 113 1.32 -4.20 -8.22
C LEU A 113 2.19 -4.67 -7.04
N GLU A 114 2.73 -3.74 -6.26
CA GLU A 114 3.49 -4.05 -5.04
C GLU A 114 2.67 -4.87 -4.04
N GLY A 115 1.42 -4.48 -3.79
CA GLY A 115 0.53 -5.25 -2.93
C GLY A 115 0.27 -6.66 -3.44
N LEU A 116 0.10 -6.82 -4.77
CA LEU A 116 -0.08 -8.14 -5.41
C LEU A 116 1.19 -8.99 -5.30
N VAL A 117 2.38 -8.43 -5.54
CA VAL A 117 3.66 -9.13 -5.39
C VAL A 117 3.83 -9.62 -3.94
N GLY A 118 3.56 -8.75 -2.95
CA GLY A 118 3.57 -9.14 -1.54
C GLY A 118 2.56 -10.25 -1.21
N GLY A 119 1.34 -10.18 -1.78
CA GLY A 119 0.32 -11.21 -1.63
C GLY A 119 0.75 -12.56 -2.24
N VAL A 120 1.28 -12.54 -3.46
CA VAL A 120 1.81 -13.75 -4.13
C VAL A 120 2.96 -14.37 -3.32
N GLN A 121 3.87 -13.55 -2.79
CA GLN A 121 4.95 -14.02 -1.92
C GLN A 121 4.44 -14.79 -0.71
N VAL A 122 3.37 -14.32 -0.07
CA VAL A 122 2.72 -15.00 1.07
C VAL A 122 2.08 -16.31 0.61
N LEU A 123 1.26 -16.28 -0.44
CA LEU A 123 0.53 -17.45 -0.94
C LEU A 123 1.44 -18.57 -1.45
N LEU A 124 2.63 -18.25 -1.92
CA LEU A 124 3.65 -19.21 -2.35
C LEU A 124 4.60 -19.64 -1.23
N GLY A 125 4.39 -19.18 0.00
CA GLY A 125 5.27 -19.49 1.14
C GLY A 125 6.71 -18.97 0.97
N LEU A 126 6.92 -17.92 0.15
CA LEU A 126 8.23 -17.30 -0.10
C LEU A 126 8.57 -16.25 0.98
N THR A 127 8.24 -16.54 2.24
CA THR A 127 8.39 -15.65 3.40
C THR A 127 9.57 -16.05 4.28
N ALA A 128 9.57 -15.69 5.57
CA ALA A 128 10.73 -15.75 6.47
C ALA A 128 11.43 -17.12 6.50
N ASP A 129 10.69 -18.21 6.53
CA ASP A 129 11.22 -19.56 6.73
C ASP A 129 11.52 -20.33 5.43
N SER A 130 11.29 -19.70 4.28
CA SER A 130 11.51 -20.32 2.99
C SER A 130 13.00 -20.45 2.65
N THR A 131 13.42 -21.64 2.23
CA THR A 131 14.77 -21.91 1.67
C THR A 131 14.78 -21.85 0.14
N ASP A 132 13.64 -21.58 -0.50
CA ASP A 132 13.51 -21.51 -1.96
C ASP A 132 14.31 -20.31 -2.50
N PRO A 133 15.20 -20.50 -3.49
CA PRO A 133 15.93 -19.41 -4.13
C PRO A 133 15.03 -18.33 -4.75
N ALA A 134 13.81 -18.68 -5.18
CA ALA A 134 12.82 -17.74 -5.70
C ALA A 134 12.44 -16.66 -4.66
N ARG A 135 12.55 -16.97 -3.36
CA ARG A 135 12.32 -16.00 -2.28
C ARG A 135 13.20 -14.76 -2.44
N GLY A 136 14.51 -14.95 -2.69
CA GLY A 136 15.46 -13.83 -2.84
C GLY A 136 15.09 -12.92 -4.02
N PHE A 137 14.69 -13.53 -5.14
CA PHE A 137 14.25 -12.80 -6.32
C PHE A 137 12.96 -12.01 -6.09
N VAL A 138 11.92 -12.65 -5.54
CA VAL A 138 10.64 -11.98 -5.28
C VAL A 138 10.79 -10.88 -4.23
N GLN A 139 11.58 -11.11 -3.19
CA GLN A 139 11.90 -10.09 -2.18
C GLN A 139 12.74 -8.93 -2.73
N GLY A 140 13.50 -9.14 -3.77
CA GLY A 140 14.26 -8.09 -4.45
C GLY A 140 13.38 -7.19 -5.33
N ILE A 141 12.24 -7.71 -5.80
CA ILE A 141 11.25 -6.96 -6.57
C ILE A 141 10.29 -6.21 -5.64
N HIS A 142 9.86 -6.85 -4.56
CA HIS A 142 9.01 -6.30 -3.50
C HIS A 142 9.88 -5.49 -2.53
#